data_bd2ca2626cec40d4407d022a1bbbd5ea
#
_entry.id   bd2ca2626cec40d4407d022a1bbbd5ea
#
_cell.length_a   1.000
_cell.length_b   1.000
_cell.length_c   1.000
_cell.angle_alpha   90.00
_cell.angle_beta   90.00
_cell.angle_gamma   90.00
#
_symmetry.space_group_name_H-M   'P 1'
#
loop_
_entity.id
_entity.type
_entity.pdbx_description
1 polymer ?
#
loop_
_entity_poly.entity_id
_entity_poly.type
_entity_poly.pdbx_seq_one_letter_code
_entity_poly.pdbx_strand_id
1 'polypeptide(L)'
;MTLGKKIALAVVAIVLLSLIALIVVFVTFDWNRLKPTINERVSAAIHRPFAIEGDLDLSWVSPEDESGWRSWIPWPHIHAEDIHVGSPEAVTDEDLLSLASLDIEFSLLPLMDKTVSIPHIQFSGAEASLVRLENGKNNWTFALGNGEQDTA
;
A
#
# COMPACT_ATOMS: atom_id res chain seq x y z
N MET A 1 0.42 -25.38 43.81
CA MET A 1 0.23 -25.16 42.36
C MET A 1 0.74 -26.39 41.63
N THR A 2 -0.13 -27.12 40.97
CA THR A 2 0.24 -28.35 40.24
C THR A 2 1.16 -28.02 39.05
N LEU A 3 2.05 -28.95 38.69
CA LEU A 3 3.01 -28.81 37.60
C LEU A 3 2.32 -28.36 36.32
N GLY A 4 1.14 -28.88 36.02
CA GLY A 4 0.35 -28.49 34.86
C GLY A 4 -0.05 -27.01 34.84
N LYS A 5 -0.39 -26.43 36.00
CA LYS A 5 -0.71 -24.98 36.08
C LYS A 5 0.52 -24.09 35.86
N LYS A 6 1.70 -24.55 36.33
CA LYS A 6 2.96 -23.82 36.07
C LYS A 6 3.33 -23.83 34.59
N ILE A 7 3.16 -24.98 33.93
CA ILE A 7 3.40 -25.11 32.49
C ILE A 7 2.41 -24.24 31.68
N ALA A 8 1.13 -24.29 32.02
CA ALA A 8 0.12 -23.44 31.38
C ALA A 8 0.44 -21.94 31.54
N LEU A 9 0.83 -21.53 32.73
CA LEU A 9 1.21 -20.14 32.98
C LEU A 9 2.45 -19.73 32.18
N ALA A 10 3.45 -20.59 32.09
CA ALA A 10 4.66 -20.35 31.33
C ALA A 10 4.34 -20.22 29.81
N VAL A 11 3.48 -21.08 29.28
CA VAL A 11 3.04 -21.01 27.86
C VAL A 11 2.31 -19.69 27.60
N VAL A 12 1.38 -19.30 28.47
CA VAL A 12 0.65 -18.02 28.34
C VAL A 12 1.62 -16.83 28.38
N ALA A 13 2.59 -16.86 29.31
CA ALA A 13 3.59 -15.80 29.42
C ALA A 13 4.46 -15.71 28.14
N ILE A 14 4.87 -16.82 27.57
CA ILE A 14 5.65 -16.87 26.31
C ILE A 14 4.81 -16.31 25.17
N VAL A 15 3.55 -16.69 25.03
CA VAL A 15 2.65 -16.18 23.99
C VAL A 15 2.46 -14.68 24.12
N LEU A 16 2.24 -14.17 25.35
CA LEU A 16 2.10 -12.74 25.58
C LEU A 16 3.38 -11.97 25.26
N LEU A 17 4.54 -12.49 25.68
CA LEU A 17 5.82 -11.87 25.35
C LEU A 17 6.09 -11.86 23.84
N SER A 18 5.76 -12.95 23.15
CA SER A 18 5.90 -13.02 21.68
C SER A 18 4.97 -12.01 20.99
N LEU A 19 3.75 -11.85 21.49
CA LEU A 19 2.80 -10.88 20.96
C LEU A 19 3.29 -9.44 21.18
N ILE A 20 3.77 -9.14 22.38
CA ILE A 20 4.35 -7.81 22.68
C ILE A 20 5.57 -7.55 21.81
N ALA A 21 6.47 -8.51 21.64
CA ALA A 21 7.63 -8.38 20.77
C ALA A 21 7.23 -8.13 19.32
N LEU A 22 6.22 -8.83 18.81
CA LEU A 22 5.68 -8.63 17.48
C LEU A 22 5.12 -7.21 17.29
N ILE A 23 4.34 -6.73 18.26
CA ILE A 23 3.78 -5.37 18.24
C ILE A 23 4.90 -4.33 18.26
N VAL A 24 5.93 -4.50 19.11
CA VAL A 24 7.08 -3.58 19.17
C VAL A 24 7.80 -3.54 17.84
N VAL A 25 8.11 -4.71 17.24
CA VAL A 25 8.74 -4.78 15.92
C VAL A 25 7.89 -4.06 14.88
N PHE A 26 6.58 -4.26 14.88
CA PHE A 26 5.67 -3.68 13.92
C PHE A 26 5.57 -2.15 14.03
N VAL A 27 5.52 -1.62 15.27
CA VAL A 27 5.43 -0.17 15.54
C VAL A 27 6.77 0.55 15.29
N THR A 28 7.90 -0.15 15.51
CA THR A 28 9.23 0.44 15.31
C THR A 28 9.80 0.16 13.91
N PHE A 29 9.07 -0.56 13.07
CA PHE A 29 9.52 -0.89 11.73
C PHE A 29 9.58 0.35 10.85
N ASP A 30 10.72 0.54 10.22
CA ASP A 30 10.91 1.62 9.23
C ASP A 30 10.34 1.19 7.87
N TRP A 31 9.16 1.67 7.55
CA TRP A 31 8.44 1.34 6.32
C TRP A 31 9.14 1.85 5.06
N ASN A 32 10.00 2.87 5.19
CA ASN A 32 10.81 3.36 4.08
C ASN A 32 11.76 2.28 3.50
N ARG A 33 12.11 1.27 4.30
CA ARG A 33 12.91 0.13 3.82
C ARG A 33 12.21 -0.72 2.76
N LEU A 34 10.89 -0.64 2.68
CA LEU A 34 10.12 -1.38 1.68
C LEU A 34 10.01 -0.64 0.35
N LYS A 35 10.31 0.65 0.30
CA LYS A 35 10.22 1.46 -0.94
C LYS A 35 10.91 0.81 -2.14
N PRO A 36 12.17 0.35 -2.07
CA PRO A 36 12.82 -0.28 -3.22
C PRO A 36 12.05 -1.48 -3.76
N THR A 37 11.56 -2.34 -2.85
CA THR A 37 10.79 -3.53 -3.23
C THR A 37 9.43 -3.17 -3.82
N ILE A 38 8.76 -2.16 -3.27
CA ILE A 38 7.47 -1.67 -3.78
C ILE A 38 7.68 -1.05 -5.15
N ASN A 39 8.67 -0.16 -5.29
CA ASN A 39 8.99 0.50 -6.55
C ASN A 39 9.27 -0.52 -7.66
N GLU A 40 10.10 -1.53 -7.38
CA GLU A 40 10.43 -2.58 -8.33
C GLU A 40 9.19 -3.40 -8.74
N ARG A 41 8.38 -3.83 -7.77
CA ARG A 41 7.19 -4.65 -8.04
C ARG A 41 6.12 -3.89 -8.78
N VAL A 42 5.86 -2.64 -8.41
CA VAL A 42 4.89 -1.79 -9.08
C VAL A 42 5.38 -1.47 -10.50
N SER A 43 6.65 -1.09 -10.67
CA SER A 43 7.24 -0.84 -11.99
C SER A 43 7.12 -2.06 -12.90
N ALA A 44 7.37 -3.26 -12.39
CA ALA A 44 7.21 -4.49 -13.14
C ALA A 44 5.75 -4.77 -13.52
N ALA A 45 4.80 -4.50 -12.61
CA ALA A 45 3.38 -4.74 -12.83
C ALA A 45 2.75 -3.80 -13.85
N ILE A 46 3.13 -2.52 -13.83
CA ILE A 46 2.60 -1.51 -14.76
C ILE A 46 3.48 -1.32 -16.01
N HIS A 47 4.63 -2.00 -16.08
CA HIS A 47 5.64 -1.87 -17.14
C HIS A 47 6.09 -0.42 -17.37
N ARG A 48 6.29 0.31 -16.28
CA ARG A 48 6.70 1.71 -16.26
C ARG A 48 7.57 2.00 -15.06
N PRO A 49 8.47 2.98 -15.15
CA PRO A 49 9.17 3.47 -13.96
C PRO A 49 8.15 3.96 -12.92
N PHE A 50 8.28 3.45 -11.72
CA PHE A 50 7.49 3.87 -10.56
C PHE A 50 8.44 4.11 -9.39
N ALA A 51 8.30 5.24 -8.73
CA ALA A 51 9.09 5.57 -7.56
C ALA A 51 8.25 6.28 -6.49
N ILE A 52 8.50 5.93 -5.24
CA ILE A 52 8.13 6.69 -4.06
C ILE A 52 9.42 7.31 -3.56
N GLU A 53 9.59 8.62 -3.76
CA GLU A 53 10.83 9.32 -3.39
C GLU A 53 10.74 9.91 -1.99
N GLY A 54 9.56 10.37 -1.59
CA GLY A 54 9.27 10.88 -0.25
C GLY A 54 9.07 9.78 0.79
N ASP A 55 8.50 10.13 1.92
CA ASP A 55 8.29 9.21 3.02
C ASP A 55 7.16 8.21 2.76
N LEU A 56 7.34 7.00 3.27
CA LEU A 56 6.33 5.95 3.31
C LEU A 56 6.09 5.57 4.76
N ASP A 57 4.87 5.77 5.23
CA ASP A 57 4.45 5.45 6.59
C ASP A 57 3.21 4.57 6.62
N LEU A 58 3.13 3.72 7.63
CA LEU A 58 1.96 2.93 7.94
C LEU A 58 1.50 3.25 9.36
N SER A 59 0.35 3.81 9.48
CA SER A 59 -0.32 4.10 10.75
C SER A 59 -1.61 3.28 10.89
N TRP A 60 -2.19 3.34 12.08
CA TRP A 60 -3.43 2.65 12.39
C TRP A 60 -4.46 3.67 12.82
N VAL A 61 -5.58 3.70 12.12
CA VAL A 61 -6.67 4.62 12.40
C VAL A 61 -7.89 3.87 12.91
N SER A 62 -8.62 4.50 13.82
CA SER A 62 -9.91 3.96 14.27
C SER A 62 -10.97 4.32 13.25
N PRO A 63 -11.77 3.37 12.76
CA PRO A 63 -12.82 3.65 11.80
C PRO A 63 -13.91 4.52 12.44
N GLU A 64 -14.18 5.68 11.85
CA GLU A 64 -15.21 6.60 12.34
C GLU A 64 -16.63 6.13 12.00
N ASP A 65 -16.77 5.39 10.91
CA ASP A 65 -18.06 4.93 10.38
C ASP A 65 -18.51 3.58 10.95
N GLU A 66 -17.67 2.92 11.75
CA GLU A 66 -17.96 1.62 12.34
C GLU A 66 -18.50 1.76 13.77
N SER A 67 -19.45 0.89 14.14
CA SER A 67 -20.07 0.87 15.44
C SER A 67 -19.93 -0.49 16.13
N GLY A 68 -20.08 -0.49 17.46
CA GLY A 68 -19.99 -1.70 18.25
C GLY A 68 -18.55 -2.26 18.31
N TRP A 69 -18.39 -3.59 18.31
CA TRP A 69 -17.08 -4.24 18.43
C TRP A 69 -16.15 -4.00 17.23
N ARG A 70 -16.72 -3.65 16.07
CA ARG A 70 -15.95 -3.35 14.84
C ARG A 70 -15.12 -2.08 14.95
N SER A 71 -15.57 -1.08 15.71
CA SER A 71 -14.80 0.14 15.96
C SER A 71 -13.51 -0.07 16.75
N TRP A 72 -13.35 -1.25 17.35
CA TRP A 72 -12.13 -1.64 18.09
C TRP A 72 -11.05 -2.23 17.18
N ILE A 73 -11.40 -2.51 15.91
CA ILE A 73 -10.46 -3.05 14.94
C ILE A 73 -9.87 -1.88 14.15
N PRO A 74 -8.59 -1.53 14.38
CA PRO A 74 -7.98 -0.42 13.68
C PRO A 74 -7.77 -0.76 12.20
N TRP A 75 -7.90 0.23 11.35
CA TRP A 75 -7.62 0.11 9.92
C TRP A 75 -6.19 0.57 9.60
N PRO A 76 -5.45 -0.15 8.75
CA PRO A 76 -4.17 0.33 8.27
C PRO A 76 -4.38 1.51 7.33
N HIS A 77 -3.64 2.57 7.61
CA HIS A 77 -3.57 3.78 6.81
C HIS A 77 -2.14 3.88 6.26
N ILE A 78 -2.02 3.84 4.95
CA ILE A 78 -0.76 4.02 4.24
C ILE A 78 -0.70 5.45 3.76
N HIS A 79 0.36 6.14 4.15
CA HIS A 79 0.72 7.47 3.67
C HIS A 79 2.02 7.37 2.88
N ALA A 80 2.00 7.88 1.64
CA ALA A 80 3.17 7.93 0.78
C ALA A 80 3.30 9.33 0.17
N GLU A 81 4.51 9.84 0.15
CA GLU A 81 4.82 11.16 -0.40
C GLU A 81 5.71 11.03 -1.63
N ASP A 82 5.60 12.04 -2.49
CA ASP A 82 6.45 12.22 -3.66
C ASP A 82 6.49 10.99 -4.56
N ILE A 83 5.32 10.67 -5.13
CA ILE A 83 5.12 9.49 -5.97
C ILE A 83 5.24 9.89 -7.43
N HIS A 84 6.04 9.15 -8.18
CA HIS A 84 6.30 9.36 -9.59
C HIS A 84 5.95 8.13 -10.42
N VAL A 85 5.26 8.34 -11.52
CA VAL A 85 5.00 7.33 -12.55
C VAL A 85 5.60 7.82 -13.85
N GLY A 86 6.67 7.20 -14.28
CA GLY A 86 7.38 7.58 -15.49
C GLY A 86 6.62 7.26 -16.77
N SER A 87 6.97 7.98 -17.82
CA SER A 87 6.55 7.69 -19.18
C SER A 87 7.43 6.62 -19.82
N PRO A 88 6.99 5.97 -20.93
CA PRO A 88 7.90 5.14 -21.71
C PRO A 88 9.03 5.99 -22.29
N GLU A 89 10.28 5.55 -22.16
CA GLU A 89 11.46 6.23 -22.72
C GLU A 89 11.34 6.51 -24.22
N ALA A 90 10.58 5.67 -24.94
CA ALA A 90 10.32 5.85 -26.36
C ALA A 90 9.38 7.03 -26.69
N VAL A 91 8.79 7.66 -25.68
CA VAL A 91 7.86 8.78 -25.86
C VAL A 91 8.44 10.06 -25.29
N THR A 92 8.82 10.04 -24.03
CA THR A 92 9.40 11.20 -23.32
C THR A 92 10.10 10.74 -22.04
N ASP A 93 11.06 11.53 -21.56
CA ASP A 93 11.71 11.34 -20.26
C ASP A 93 10.91 11.99 -19.11
N GLU A 94 9.81 12.69 -19.42
CA GLU A 94 8.97 13.32 -18.41
C GLU A 94 8.07 12.29 -17.71
N ASP A 95 7.78 12.51 -16.45
CA ASP A 95 6.80 11.71 -15.72
C ASP A 95 5.40 11.84 -16.33
N LEU A 96 4.70 10.73 -16.43
CA LEU A 96 3.29 10.70 -16.80
C LEU A 96 2.43 11.30 -15.69
N LEU A 97 2.75 10.97 -14.44
CA LEU A 97 2.00 11.38 -13.26
C LEU A 97 2.96 11.57 -12.10
N SER A 98 2.79 12.67 -11.40
CA SER A 98 3.38 12.88 -10.07
C SER A 98 2.30 13.22 -9.05
N LEU A 99 2.48 12.74 -7.82
CA LEU A 99 1.60 13.01 -6.69
C LEU A 99 2.44 13.50 -5.52
N ALA A 100 2.07 14.62 -4.94
CA ALA A 100 2.75 15.12 -3.74
C ALA A 100 2.46 14.22 -2.53
N SER A 101 1.23 13.72 -2.40
CA SER A 101 0.89 12.72 -1.38
C SER A 101 -0.24 11.79 -1.82
N LEU A 102 -0.23 10.59 -1.27
CA LEU A 102 -1.27 9.58 -1.42
C LEU A 102 -1.56 8.95 -0.07
N ASP A 103 -2.81 8.98 0.32
CA ASP A 103 -3.33 8.37 1.54
C ASP A 103 -4.33 7.29 1.18
N ILE A 104 -4.14 6.09 1.71
CA ILE A 104 -5.01 4.94 1.46
C ILE A 104 -5.37 4.27 2.77
N GLU A 105 -6.64 4.08 3.03
CA GLU A 105 -7.14 3.31 4.15
C GLU A 105 -7.72 1.98 3.67
N PHE A 106 -7.42 0.92 4.40
CA PHE A 106 -7.92 -0.42 4.10
C PHE A 106 -8.81 -0.91 5.22
N SER A 107 -9.98 -1.42 4.87
CA SER A 107 -10.79 -2.15 5.83
C SER A 107 -10.32 -3.60 5.94
N LEU A 108 -10.00 -4.04 7.17
CA LEU A 108 -9.50 -5.40 7.41
C LEU A 108 -10.61 -6.46 7.43
N LEU A 109 -11.83 -6.09 7.82
CA LEU A 109 -12.93 -7.05 7.96
C LEU A 109 -13.33 -7.73 6.64
N PRO A 110 -13.47 -7.01 5.51
CA PRO A 110 -13.78 -7.63 4.22
C PRO A 110 -12.68 -8.58 3.70
N LEU A 111 -11.43 -8.44 4.20
CA LEU A 111 -10.35 -9.36 3.83
C LEU A 111 -10.61 -10.79 4.30
N MET A 112 -11.37 -10.98 5.37
CA MET A 112 -11.80 -12.32 5.83
C MET A 112 -12.66 -13.04 4.78
N ASP A 113 -13.41 -12.28 3.98
CA ASP A 113 -14.20 -12.75 2.85
C ASP A 113 -13.46 -12.67 1.51
N LYS A 114 -12.12 -12.52 1.54
CA LYS A 114 -11.24 -12.34 0.36
C LYS A 114 -11.61 -11.12 -0.51
N THR A 115 -12.27 -10.14 0.08
CA THR A 115 -12.64 -8.89 -0.56
C THR A 115 -11.71 -7.78 -0.06
N VAL A 116 -11.06 -7.07 -0.98
CA VAL A 116 -10.30 -5.87 -0.66
C VAL A 116 -11.26 -4.69 -0.70
N SER A 117 -11.43 -4.02 0.44
CA SER A 117 -12.22 -2.80 0.53
C SER A 117 -11.31 -1.63 0.90
N ILE A 118 -11.33 -0.62 0.05
CA ILE A 118 -10.59 0.63 0.22
C ILE A 118 -11.62 1.73 0.42
N PRO A 119 -12.02 2.02 1.67
CA PRO A 119 -13.06 3.00 1.96
C PRO A 119 -12.62 4.43 1.68
N HIS A 120 -11.31 4.69 1.79
CA HIS A 120 -10.77 6.03 1.60
C HIS A 120 -9.52 6.01 0.75
N ILE A 121 -9.51 6.84 -0.29
CA ILE A 121 -8.31 7.19 -1.07
C ILE A 121 -8.31 8.69 -1.19
N GLN A 122 -7.25 9.32 -0.75
CA GLN A 122 -7.01 10.74 -0.92
C GLN A 122 -5.66 10.98 -1.56
N PHE A 123 -5.59 11.86 -2.51
CA PHE A 123 -4.32 12.28 -3.11
C PHE A 123 -4.29 13.81 -3.22
N SER A 124 -3.11 14.36 -3.20
CA SER A 124 -2.88 15.78 -3.35
C SER A 124 -1.71 16.08 -4.28
N GLY A 125 -1.70 17.29 -4.84
CA GLY A 125 -0.63 17.75 -5.72
C GLY A 125 -0.43 16.87 -6.94
N ALA A 126 -1.54 16.41 -7.56
CA ALA A 126 -1.48 15.61 -8.76
C ALA A 126 -1.13 16.46 -9.98
N GLU A 127 -0.05 16.09 -10.66
CA GLU A 127 0.36 16.66 -11.93
C GLU A 127 0.48 15.54 -12.96
N ALA A 128 -0.09 15.73 -14.14
CA ALA A 128 -0.04 14.76 -15.22
C ALA A 128 0.48 15.41 -16.50
N SER A 129 1.46 14.78 -17.12
CA SER A 129 2.00 15.19 -18.42
C SER A 129 1.60 14.18 -19.49
N LEU A 130 0.70 14.58 -20.38
CA LEU A 130 0.19 13.73 -21.47
C LEU A 130 0.88 14.08 -22.76
N VAL A 131 1.70 13.16 -23.29
CA VAL A 131 2.47 13.35 -24.52
C VAL A 131 2.03 12.33 -25.57
N ARG A 132 1.75 12.81 -26.77
CA ARG A 132 1.49 11.99 -27.95
C ARG A 132 2.42 12.41 -29.09
N LEU A 133 3.11 11.44 -29.65
CA LEU A 133 3.97 11.63 -30.81
C LEU A 133 3.16 11.55 -32.11
N GLU A 134 3.70 12.12 -33.17
CA GLU A 134 3.09 12.09 -34.53
C GLU A 134 2.89 10.66 -35.08
N ASN A 135 3.74 9.72 -34.65
CA ASN A 135 3.63 8.30 -35.01
C ASN A 135 2.53 7.55 -34.25
N GLY A 136 1.73 8.25 -33.39
CA GLY A 136 0.62 7.71 -32.63
C GLY A 136 1.01 7.13 -31.26
N LYS A 137 2.29 7.02 -30.94
CA LYS A 137 2.72 6.60 -29.60
C LYS A 137 2.35 7.66 -28.58
N ASN A 138 1.99 7.22 -27.39
CA ASN A 138 1.61 8.10 -26.28
C ASN A 138 2.13 7.54 -24.95
N ASN A 139 2.08 8.36 -23.90
CA ASN A 139 2.55 7.98 -22.57
C ASN A 139 1.44 7.53 -21.62
N TRP A 140 0.17 7.55 -22.00
CA TRP A 140 -0.95 7.18 -21.12
C TRP A 140 -1.54 5.77 -21.37
N THR A 141 -1.12 5.07 -22.41
CA THR A 141 -1.56 3.70 -22.68
C THR A 141 -0.73 2.72 -21.86
N PHE A 142 -1.34 1.99 -20.96
CA PHE A 142 -0.70 0.97 -20.14
C PHE A 142 -0.91 -0.42 -20.76
N ALA A 143 0.16 -1.18 -20.91
CA ALA A 143 0.07 -2.61 -21.18
C ALA A 143 -0.12 -3.34 -19.84
N LEU A 144 -1.34 -3.36 -19.33
CA LEU A 144 -1.69 -4.21 -18.21
C LEU A 144 -1.74 -5.64 -18.72
N GLY A 145 -0.85 -6.49 -18.20
CA GLY A 145 -0.77 -7.89 -18.65
C GLY A 145 -2.12 -8.59 -18.55
N ASN A 146 -2.57 -9.13 -19.68
CA ASN A 146 -3.70 -10.05 -19.85
C ASN A 146 -5.07 -9.58 -19.31
N GLY A 147 -5.61 -8.56 -19.89
CA GLY A 147 -7.04 -8.33 -19.95
C GLY A 147 -7.43 -8.20 -21.44
N GLU A 148 -8.32 -9.05 -21.87
CA GLU A 148 -8.83 -9.12 -23.24
C GLU A 148 -9.01 -7.75 -23.88
N GLN A 149 -8.48 -7.65 -25.10
CA GLN A 149 -8.88 -6.61 -26.04
C GLN A 149 -10.36 -6.80 -26.35
N ASP A 150 -11.23 -6.12 -25.63
CA ASP A 150 -12.57 -5.87 -26.15
C ASP A 150 -12.45 -4.75 -27.17
N THR A 151 -12.38 -5.22 -28.42
CA THR A 151 -12.61 -4.40 -29.61
C THR A 151 -14.05 -3.92 -29.60
N ALA A 152 -14.22 -2.64 -29.44
CA ALA A 152 -15.38 -1.95 -29.94
C ALA A 152 -14.96 -0.81 -30.85
#